data_b038a3011c96ad3cf46fca0406808b1f
#
_entry.id   b038a3011c96ad3cf46fca0406808b1f
#
_cell.length_a   1.000
_cell.length_b   1.000
_cell.length_c   1.000
_cell.angle_alpha   90.00
_cell.angle_beta   90.00
_cell.angle_gamma   90.00
#
_symmetry.space_group_name_H-M   'P 1'
#
loop_
_entity.id
_entity.type
_entity.pdbx_description
1 polymer ?
#
loop_
_entity_poly.entity_id
_entity_poly.type
_entity_poly.pdbx_seq_one_letter_code
_entity_poly.pdbx_strand_id
1 'polypeptide(L)'
;MATALLVGTRKGLFILHADDARSSFELEGPLLPGWVVNHAILDPRDGVLYTCTNNPVYGGTVHRSADRGRTWDRSETLGLPEESGLKLASTWHIEPGLESEPNTLWLGGEPAVLFRSDDSGTTWETNRALLEHATRDRWNPGAGGLICHSITLDPLDPLRLWIGISAAGVFRTDDGGETWLPRNKGTLADFMPDDPYPELGQCVHKLRAHPGRPGRLWQQNHCGVYRSDDGGESWERLDGNGLPSGFGFGLALDPADPDAAWVIPEIGAENRVTPNGRLGVYHTHDAGSSWQLINVAEPSWAAVLRQAMAYDELGVYFGTQSGFVYSLARGEVVEAARHLPPVLSVAAGTWH
;
A
#
# COMPACT_ATOMS: atom_id res chain seq x y z
N MET A 1 18.34 17.22 -4.78
CA MET A 1 18.24 15.74 -4.77
C MET A 1 17.22 15.35 -5.85
N ALA A 2 17.50 14.34 -6.65
CA ALA A 2 16.59 13.96 -7.73
C ALA A 2 15.49 13.04 -7.19
N THR A 3 14.25 13.43 -7.37
CA THR A 3 13.11 12.59 -7.00
C THR A 3 12.79 11.59 -8.10
N ALA A 4 12.49 10.38 -7.68
CA ALA A 4 12.06 9.30 -8.55
C ALA A 4 10.68 8.79 -8.12
N LEU A 5 9.81 8.53 -9.10
CA LEU A 5 8.61 7.75 -8.88
C LEU A 5 8.88 6.32 -9.36
N LEU A 6 8.74 5.37 -8.47
CA LEU A 6 8.85 3.95 -8.77
C LEU A 6 7.48 3.43 -9.18
N VAL A 7 7.34 3.00 -10.43
CA VAL A 7 6.06 2.56 -10.99
C VAL A 7 6.10 1.06 -11.26
N GLY A 8 5.55 0.29 -10.34
CA GLY A 8 5.40 -1.15 -10.49
C GLY A 8 4.25 -1.50 -11.42
N THR A 9 4.51 -2.36 -12.39
CA THR A 9 3.54 -2.76 -13.40
C THR A 9 3.44 -4.29 -13.56
N ARG A 10 2.50 -4.74 -14.39
CA ARG A 10 2.39 -6.16 -14.76
C ARG A 10 3.55 -6.66 -15.65
N LYS A 11 4.47 -5.80 -16.08
CA LYS A 11 5.52 -6.15 -17.05
C LYS A 11 6.92 -5.61 -16.70
N GLY A 12 7.12 -5.16 -15.48
CA GLY A 12 8.37 -4.65 -14.96
C GLY A 12 8.19 -3.42 -14.11
N LEU A 13 9.30 -2.93 -13.58
CA LEU A 13 9.41 -1.66 -12.88
C LEU A 13 9.77 -0.56 -13.90
N PHE A 14 9.14 0.59 -13.79
CA PHE A 14 9.53 1.83 -14.46
C PHE A 14 9.91 2.87 -13.40
N ILE A 15 10.85 3.73 -13.75
CA ILE A 15 11.26 4.85 -12.92
C ILE A 15 10.97 6.14 -13.69
N LEU A 16 10.27 7.06 -13.06
CA LEU A 16 10.06 8.41 -13.57
C LEU A 16 10.96 9.36 -12.81
N HIS A 17 11.98 9.87 -13.46
CA HIS A 17 12.88 10.88 -12.91
C HIS A 17 12.20 12.25 -13.05
N ALA A 18 11.90 12.87 -11.93
CA ALA A 18 11.17 14.13 -11.87
C ALA A 18 12.13 15.32 -11.78
N ASP A 19 11.76 16.43 -12.41
CA ASP A 19 12.37 17.73 -12.11
C ASP A 19 11.97 18.23 -10.70
N ASP A 20 12.64 19.27 -10.19
CA ASP A 20 12.39 19.81 -8.84
C ASP A 20 10.96 20.36 -8.68
N ALA A 21 10.30 20.70 -9.78
CA ALA A 21 8.93 21.21 -9.79
C ALA A 21 7.88 20.12 -9.94
N ARG A 22 8.27 18.88 -10.27
CA ARG A 22 7.38 17.75 -10.64
C ARG A 22 6.52 18.08 -11.86
N SER A 23 7.01 18.91 -12.75
CA SER A 23 6.31 19.34 -13.95
C SER A 23 6.73 18.57 -15.21
N SER A 24 7.88 17.94 -15.17
CA SER A 24 8.39 17.05 -16.26
C SER A 24 9.00 15.79 -15.68
N PHE A 25 8.88 14.70 -16.45
CA PHE A 25 9.31 13.37 -16.04
C PHE A 25 10.03 12.67 -17.19
N GLU A 26 11.20 12.10 -16.89
CA GLU A 26 11.93 11.23 -17.81
C GLU A 26 11.66 9.77 -17.43
N LEU A 27 11.21 8.98 -18.41
CA LEU A 27 10.86 7.59 -18.22
C LEU A 27 12.06 6.67 -18.45
N GLU A 28 12.39 5.86 -17.45
CA GLU A 28 13.36 4.76 -17.54
C GLU A 28 12.64 3.42 -17.37
N GLY A 29 13.05 2.39 -18.10
CA GLY A 29 12.53 1.02 -17.97
C GLY A 29 12.01 0.44 -19.28
N PRO A 30 11.41 -0.79 -19.24
CA PRO A 30 11.16 -1.56 -18.01
C PRO A 30 12.43 -2.19 -17.42
N LEU A 31 12.62 -2.03 -16.12
CA LEU A 31 13.55 -2.82 -15.32
C LEU A 31 12.84 -4.12 -14.90
N LEU A 32 13.57 -5.22 -14.67
CA LEU A 32 12.98 -6.53 -14.38
C LEU A 32 11.90 -6.93 -15.41
N PRO A 33 12.22 -6.90 -16.74
CA PRO A 33 11.22 -7.08 -17.78
C PRO A 33 10.52 -8.44 -17.67
N GLY A 34 9.18 -8.42 -17.76
CA GLY A 34 8.36 -9.61 -17.69
C GLY A 34 7.94 -10.02 -16.25
N TRP A 35 8.53 -9.45 -15.20
CA TRP A 35 8.07 -9.63 -13.85
C TRP A 35 6.85 -8.75 -13.55
N VAL A 36 5.92 -9.28 -12.76
CA VAL A 36 4.87 -8.48 -12.13
C VAL A 36 5.49 -7.79 -10.91
N VAL A 37 5.43 -6.48 -10.83
CA VAL A 37 5.95 -5.68 -9.70
C VAL A 37 4.77 -5.15 -8.90
N ASN A 38 4.45 -5.80 -7.78
CA ASN A 38 3.32 -5.43 -6.93
C ASN A 38 3.62 -4.22 -6.03
N HIS A 39 4.87 -4.04 -5.63
CA HIS A 39 5.34 -2.90 -4.85
C HIS A 39 6.84 -2.70 -5.09
N ALA A 40 7.27 -1.45 -5.04
CA ALA A 40 8.67 -1.07 -5.06
C ALA A 40 8.90 0.07 -4.08
N ILE A 41 10.05 0.10 -3.44
CA ILE A 41 10.51 1.19 -2.58
C ILE A 41 11.94 1.56 -2.91
N LEU A 42 12.26 2.83 -2.72
CA LEU A 42 13.62 3.31 -2.51
C LEU A 42 13.77 3.50 -1.01
N ASP A 43 14.59 2.67 -0.36
CA ASP A 43 14.79 2.74 1.08
C ASP A 43 15.41 4.11 1.44
N PRO A 44 14.73 4.94 2.25
CA PRO A 44 15.20 6.28 2.56
C PRO A 44 16.48 6.27 3.42
N ARG A 45 16.84 5.14 4.02
CA ARG A 45 17.99 5.00 4.94
C ARG A 45 19.30 4.84 4.18
N ASP A 46 19.31 4.14 3.04
CA ASP A 46 20.52 3.78 2.30
C ASP A 46 20.42 3.94 0.78
N GLY A 47 19.23 4.26 0.25
CA GLY A 47 18.99 4.43 -1.19
C GLY A 47 18.95 3.11 -1.98
N VAL A 48 18.79 1.98 -1.32
CA VAL A 48 18.63 0.68 -2.00
C VAL A 48 17.20 0.51 -2.51
N LEU A 49 17.08 0.02 -3.74
CA LEU A 49 15.80 -0.35 -4.34
C LEU A 49 15.41 -1.77 -3.89
N TYR A 50 14.17 -1.92 -3.44
CA TYR A 50 13.55 -3.21 -3.18
C TYR A 50 12.24 -3.33 -3.95
N THR A 51 11.94 -4.54 -4.45
CA THR A 51 10.70 -4.80 -5.19
C THR A 51 10.05 -6.10 -4.76
N CYS A 52 8.73 -6.06 -4.55
CA CYS A 52 7.89 -7.25 -4.45
C CYS A 52 7.51 -7.71 -5.85
N THR A 53 8.01 -8.86 -6.26
CA THR A 53 7.83 -9.35 -7.64
C THR A 53 7.22 -10.73 -7.68
N ASN A 54 6.51 -11.01 -8.76
CA ASN A 54 5.95 -12.31 -9.05
C ASN A 54 6.21 -12.73 -10.47
N ASN A 55 6.40 -14.03 -10.64
CA ASN A 55 6.58 -14.65 -11.95
C ASN A 55 5.87 -16.02 -11.99
N PRO A 56 5.16 -16.38 -13.07
CA PRO A 56 4.47 -17.67 -13.15
C PRO A 56 5.37 -18.89 -13.00
N VAL A 57 6.66 -18.74 -13.31
CA VAL A 57 7.65 -19.83 -13.25
C VAL A 57 8.35 -19.86 -11.89
N TYR A 58 8.72 -18.69 -11.35
CA TYR A 58 9.57 -18.57 -10.17
C TYR A 58 8.81 -18.23 -8.89
N GLY A 59 7.50 -17.90 -9.00
CA GLY A 59 6.67 -17.50 -7.85
C GLY A 59 6.96 -16.07 -7.37
N GLY A 60 6.56 -15.82 -6.11
CA GLY A 60 6.79 -14.55 -5.42
C GLY A 60 8.20 -14.46 -4.86
N THR A 61 8.87 -13.32 -5.06
CA THR A 61 10.21 -13.06 -4.53
C THR A 61 10.44 -11.56 -4.30
N VAL A 62 11.58 -11.22 -3.71
CA VAL A 62 12.08 -9.86 -3.57
C VAL A 62 13.32 -9.71 -4.46
N HIS A 63 13.39 -8.63 -5.22
CA HIS A 63 14.62 -8.20 -5.87
C HIS A 63 15.15 -6.94 -5.18
N ARG A 64 16.48 -6.89 -5.05
CA ARG A 64 17.24 -5.82 -4.42
C ARG A 64 18.25 -5.25 -5.41
N SER A 65 18.39 -3.92 -5.46
CA SER A 65 19.42 -3.25 -6.27
C SER A 65 20.06 -2.12 -5.48
N ALA A 66 21.39 -2.15 -5.35
CA ALA A 66 22.18 -1.12 -4.71
C ALA A 66 22.80 -0.10 -5.70
N ASP A 67 22.50 -0.27 -7.00
CA ASP A 67 23.11 0.51 -8.09
C ASP A 67 22.06 1.18 -9.01
N ARG A 68 20.94 1.55 -8.41
CA ARG A 68 19.82 2.24 -9.10
C ARG A 68 19.16 1.41 -10.20
N GLY A 69 19.03 0.10 -9.98
CA GLY A 69 18.35 -0.79 -10.90
C GLY A 69 19.20 -1.34 -12.04
N ARG A 70 20.53 -1.09 -12.07
CA ARG A 70 21.42 -1.62 -13.09
C ARG A 70 21.66 -3.12 -12.94
N THR A 71 21.84 -3.57 -11.69
CA THR A 71 21.94 -4.99 -11.33
C THR A 71 20.95 -5.33 -10.21
N TRP A 72 20.55 -6.60 -10.15
CA TRP A 72 19.53 -7.06 -9.21
C TRP A 72 19.94 -8.39 -8.58
N ASP A 73 19.94 -8.42 -7.25
CA ASP A 73 20.00 -9.65 -6.48
C ASP A 73 18.58 -10.12 -6.18
N ARG A 74 18.35 -11.42 -6.29
CA ARG A 74 17.06 -12.04 -5.97
C ARG A 74 17.17 -12.79 -4.65
N SER A 75 16.23 -12.60 -3.73
CA SER A 75 16.14 -13.39 -2.50
C SER A 75 15.83 -14.87 -2.84
N GLU A 76 16.65 -15.78 -2.33
CA GLU A 76 16.49 -17.22 -2.51
C GLU A 76 15.89 -17.92 -1.28
N THR A 77 15.84 -17.22 -0.15
CA THR A 77 15.42 -17.80 1.15
C THR A 77 13.95 -17.55 1.49
N LEU A 78 13.20 -16.92 0.57
CA LEU A 78 11.80 -16.59 0.82
C LEU A 78 10.90 -17.82 0.62
N GLY A 79 10.37 -18.33 1.71
CA GLY A 79 9.48 -19.48 1.70
C GLY A 79 8.71 -19.62 3.01
N LEU A 80 7.67 -20.45 2.99
CA LEU A 80 6.90 -20.78 4.18
C LEU A 80 7.38 -22.10 4.76
N PRO A 81 7.26 -22.31 6.08
CA PRO A 81 7.56 -23.59 6.71
C PRO A 81 6.77 -24.74 6.06
N GLU A 82 7.44 -25.85 5.75
CA GLU A 82 6.81 -27.02 5.10
C GLU A 82 5.63 -27.55 5.92
N GLU A 83 5.75 -27.54 7.24
CA GLU A 83 4.72 -28.00 8.17
C GLU A 83 3.43 -27.18 8.11
N SER A 84 3.47 -25.94 7.59
CA SER A 84 2.27 -25.12 7.40
C SER A 84 1.35 -25.64 6.28
N GLY A 85 1.89 -26.44 5.36
CA GLY A 85 1.18 -26.89 4.15
C GLY A 85 0.84 -25.78 3.17
N LEU A 86 1.23 -24.54 3.45
CA LEU A 86 0.98 -23.36 2.63
C LEU A 86 2.12 -23.11 1.64
N LYS A 87 1.82 -22.41 0.55
CA LYS A 87 2.80 -21.95 -0.42
C LYS A 87 2.68 -20.44 -0.56
N LEU A 88 3.82 -19.75 -0.63
CA LEU A 88 3.86 -18.34 -0.96
C LEU A 88 3.41 -18.16 -2.42
N ALA A 89 2.24 -17.59 -2.61
CA ALA A 89 1.69 -17.35 -3.93
C ALA A 89 2.23 -16.03 -4.52
N SER A 90 2.47 -15.02 -3.66
CA SER A 90 2.79 -13.68 -4.11
C SER A 90 3.43 -12.85 -2.99
N THR A 91 4.41 -12.01 -3.33
CA THR A 91 4.87 -10.92 -2.48
C THR A 91 4.11 -9.64 -2.82
N TRP A 92 3.72 -8.82 -1.81
CA TRP A 92 2.79 -7.73 -2.04
C TRP A 92 3.23 -6.37 -1.53
N HIS A 93 3.82 -6.29 -0.36
CA HIS A 93 4.21 -5.02 0.26
C HIS A 93 5.51 -5.18 1.00
N ILE A 94 6.45 -4.30 0.79
CA ILE A 94 7.70 -4.21 1.53
C ILE A 94 7.76 -2.85 2.22
N GLU A 95 8.14 -2.86 3.50
CA GLU A 95 8.23 -1.66 4.33
C GLU A 95 9.56 -1.68 5.09
N PRO A 96 10.36 -0.61 5.04
CA PRO A 96 11.59 -0.51 5.83
C PRO A 96 11.26 -0.35 7.33
N GLY A 97 12.12 -0.89 8.19
CA GLY A 97 12.12 -0.61 9.62
C GLY A 97 12.42 0.86 9.91
N LEU A 98 12.35 1.26 11.18
CA LEU A 98 12.70 2.61 11.59
C LEU A 98 14.20 2.89 11.38
N GLU A 99 14.60 4.16 11.44
CA GLU A 99 16.03 4.54 11.37
C GLU A 99 16.89 3.86 12.45
N SER A 100 16.30 3.54 13.60
CA SER A 100 16.95 2.78 14.68
C SER A 100 17.23 1.31 14.33
N GLU A 101 16.60 0.79 13.27
CA GLU A 101 16.72 -0.58 12.78
C GLU A 101 17.20 -0.60 11.31
N PRO A 102 18.43 -0.15 11.01
CA PRO A 102 18.87 0.19 9.66
C PRO A 102 18.83 -0.98 8.65
N ASN A 103 18.86 -2.22 9.13
CA ASN A 103 18.86 -3.41 8.29
C ASN A 103 17.53 -4.15 8.28
N THR A 104 16.54 -3.68 9.05
CA THR A 104 15.24 -4.36 9.16
C THR A 104 14.32 -3.98 8.00
N LEU A 105 13.69 -5.00 7.44
CA LEU A 105 12.63 -4.90 6.44
C LEU A 105 11.48 -5.82 6.82
N TRP A 106 10.26 -5.38 6.52
CA TRP A 106 9.05 -6.17 6.64
C TRP A 106 8.46 -6.46 5.27
N LEU A 107 7.94 -7.67 5.06
CA LEU A 107 7.38 -8.09 3.78
C LEU A 107 6.05 -8.81 3.98
N GLY A 108 5.01 -8.29 3.38
CA GLY A 108 3.69 -8.92 3.33
C GLY A 108 3.47 -9.71 2.05
N GLY A 109 2.73 -10.80 2.14
CA GLY A 109 2.46 -11.69 1.01
C GLY A 109 1.11 -12.39 1.06
N GLU A 110 0.89 -13.25 0.09
CA GLU A 110 -0.25 -14.13 -0.04
C GLU A 110 0.20 -15.59 0.17
N PRO A 111 -0.49 -16.35 1.03
CA PRO A 111 -1.78 -16.13 1.68
C PRO A 111 -1.65 -15.48 3.08
N ALA A 112 -1.82 -14.16 3.18
CA ALA A 112 -1.76 -13.39 4.44
C ALA A 112 -0.59 -13.80 5.34
N VAL A 113 0.61 -13.65 4.82
CA VAL A 113 1.87 -13.97 5.49
C VAL A 113 2.70 -12.72 5.67
N LEU A 114 3.49 -12.70 6.73
CA LEU A 114 4.42 -11.65 7.05
C LEU A 114 5.81 -12.25 7.24
N PHE A 115 6.81 -11.58 6.69
CA PHE A 115 8.22 -11.92 6.88
C PHE A 115 8.96 -10.73 7.45
N ARG A 116 10.03 -10.99 8.15
CA ARG A 116 11.01 -10.02 8.62
C ARG A 116 12.39 -10.39 8.11
N SER A 117 13.15 -9.39 7.72
CA SER A 117 14.58 -9.47 7.46
C SER A 117 15.31 -8.51 8.39
N ASP A 118 16.45 -8.92 8.95
CA ASP A 118 17.33 -8.08 9.77
C ASP A 118 18.72 -7.91 9.12
N ASP A 119 18.84 -8.24 7.83
CA ASP A 119 20.08 -8.21 7.04
C ASP A 119 19.88 -7.55 5.66
N SER A 120 19.05 -6.51 5.61
CA SER A 120 18.76 -5.74 4.40
C SER A 120 18.21 -6.61 3.25
N GLY A 121 17.34 -7.57 3.58
CA GLY A 121 16.61 -8.40 2.60
C GLY A 121 17.41 -9.57 2.03
N THR A 122 18.57 -9.91 2.63
CA THR A 122 19.37 -11.08 2.22
C THR A 122 18.67 -12.37 2.63
N THR A 123 18.24 -12.44 3.91
CA THR A 123 17.46 -13.55 4.43
C THR A 123 16.13 -13.08 5.02
N TRP A 124 15.15 -13.97 5.05
CA TRP A 124 13.79 -13.68 5.50
C TRP A 124 13.29 -14.75 6.45
N GLU A 125 12.73 -14.33 7.56
CA GLU A 125 12.08 -15.19 8.53
C GLU A 125 10.56 -15.00 8.47
N THR A 126 9.82 -16.12 8.45
CA THR A 126 8.37 -16.09 8.53
C THR A 126 7.91 -15.73 9.93
N ASN A 127 7.02 -14.75 10.07
CA ASN A 127 6.36 -14.45 11.32
C ASN A 127 5.37 -15.57 11.67
N ARG A 128 5.79 -16.48 12.56
CA ARG A 128 5.02 -17.66 12.96
C ARG A 128 3.77 -17.28 13.75
N ALA A 129 3.82 -16.26 14.59
CA ALA A 129 2.68 -15.82 15.39
C ALA A 129 1.49 -15.38 14.53
N LEU A 130 1.74 -14.73 13.39
CA LEU A 130 0.70 -14.41 12.42
C LEU A 130 0.29 -15.64 11.59
N LEU A 131 1.25 -16.47 11.17
CA LEU A 131 0.99 -17.66 10.37
C LEU A 131 0.11 -18.68 11.13
N GLU A 132 0.33 -18.82 12.43
CA GLU A 132 -0.35 -19.75 13.33
C GLU A 132 -1.41 -19.05 14.22
N HIS A 133 -1.86 -17.86 13.80
CA HIS A 133 -2.79 -17.07 14.60
C HIS A 133 -4.07 -17.85 14.92
N ALA A 134 -4.52 -17.79 16.18
CA ALA A 134 -5.64 -18.59 16.69
C ALA A 134 -6.97 -18.41 15.94
N THR A 135 -7.12 -17.35 15.17
CA THR A 135 -8.32 -17.07 14.36
C THR A 135 -8.12 -17.32 12.88
N ARG A 136 -6.95 -17.85 12.46
CA ARG A 136 -6.60 -17.95 11.04
C ARG A 136 -7.56 -18.83 10.23
N ASP A 137 -8.14 -19.84 10.82
CA ASP A 137 -9.17 -20.71 10.23
C ASP A 137 -10.46 -19.97 9.86
N ARG A 138 -10.65 -18.77 10.43
CA ARG A 138 -11.78 -17.86 10.15
C ARG A 138 -11.47 -16.82 9.08
N TRP A 139 -10.23 -16.76 8.58
CA TRP A 139 -9.83 -15.80 7.54
C TRP A 139 -10.19 -16.36 6.16
N ASN A 140 -11.28 -15.89 5.61
CA ASN A 140 -11.76 -16.36 4.31
C ASN A 140 -11.29 -15.40 3.22
N PRO A 141 -10.69 -15.90 2.13
CA PRO A 141 -10.27 -15.03 1.04
C PRO A 141 -11.49 -14.32 0.42
N GLY A 142 -11.37 -13.01 0.22
CA GLY A 142 -12.27 -12.27 -0.64
C GLY A 142 -11.95 -12.51 -2.12
N ALA A 143 -12.69 -11.86 -3.02
CA ALA A 143 -12.47 -11.95 -4.46
C ALA A 143 -11.03 -11.55 -4.91
N GLY A 144 -10.32 -10.79 -4.09
CA GLY A 144 -8.93 -10.36 -4.33
C GLY A 144 -7.87 -11.23 -3.69
N GLY A 145 -8.22 -12.35 -3.04
CA GLY A 145 -7.31 -13.21 -2.30
C GLY A 145 -7.20 -12.85 -0.81
N LEU A 146 -6.46 -13.65 -0.06
CA LEU A 146 -6.12 -13.39 1.34
C LEU A 146 -4.70 -12.83 1.40
N ILE A 147 -4.55 -11.53 1.50
CA ILE A 147 -3.28 -10.85 1.25
C ILE A 147 -2.93 -9.92 2.41
N CYS A 148 -1.72 -10.04 2.96
CA CYS A 148 -1.09 -9.02 3.79
C CYS A 148 -0.46 -7.96 2.85
N HIS A 149 -1.17 -6.85 2.64
CA HIS A 149 -0.84 -5.86 1.62
C HIS A 149 -0.52 -4.46 2.15
N SER A 150 -0.69 -4.24 3.43
CA SER A 150 -0.29 -3.00 4.10
C SER A 150 0.48 -3.34 5.36
N ILE A 151 1.61 -2.69 5.54
CA ILE A 151 2.43 -2.73 6.74
C ILE A 151 2.74 -1.27 7.07
N THR A 152 2.57 -0.86 8.30
CA THR A 152 2.90 0.49 8.75
C THR A 152 3.37 0.46 10.19
N LEU A 153 4.46 1.18 10.48
CA LEU A 153 5.13 1.17 11.76
C LEU A 153 4.68 2.38 12.61
N ASP A 154 4.72 2.24 13.92
CA ASP A 154 4.67 3.38 14.81
C ASP A 154 5.99 4.14 14.70
N PRO A 155 5.98 5.45 14.41
CA PRO A 155 7.21 6.21 14.20
C PRO A 155 8.07 6.37 15.46
N LEU A 156 7.53 6.06 16.64
CA LEU A 156 8.20 6.22 17.94
C LEU A 156 8.48 4.88 18.64
N ASP A 157 7.89 3.77 18.17
CA ASP A 157 8.01 2.47 18.84
C ASP A 157 8.25 1.37 17.79
N PRO A 158 9.51 0.87 17.67
CA PRO A 158 9.84 -0.16 16.70
C PRO A 158 9.16 -1.51 16.96
N LEU A 159 8.63 -1.73 18.16
CA LEU A 159 7.89 -2.95 18.49
C LEU A 159 6.43 -2.87 18.10
N ARG A 160 5.92 -1.66 17.79
CA ARG A 160 4.54 -1.47 17.40
C ARG A 160 4.40 -1.29 15.90
N LEU A 161 3.61 -2.16 15.30
CA LEU A 161 3.22 -2.03 13.88
C LEU A 161 1.82 -2.56 13.65
N TRP A 162 1.24 -2.11 12.55
CA TRP A 162 -0.07 -2.55 12.08
C TRP A 162 0.07 -3.17 10.69
N ILE A 163 -0.75 -4.18 10.45
CA ILE A 163 -0.88 -4.78 9.13
C ILE A 163 -2.34 -4.77 8.69
N GLY A 164 -2.54 -4.57 7.39
CA GLY A 164 -3.84 -4.67 6.73
C GLY A 164 -3.90 -5.93 5.87
N ILE A 165 -4.88 -6.79 6.17
CA ILE A 165 -5.09 -8.06 5.46
C ILE A 165 -6.45 -8.01 4.77
N SER A 166 -6.47 -8.26 3.44
CA SER A 166 -7.72 -8.43 2.70
C SER A 166 -8.54 -9.57 3.30
N ALA A 167 -9.81 -9.28 3.63
CA ALA A 167 -10.79 -10.23 4.17
C ALA A 167 -10.45 -10.84 5.55
N ALA A 168 -9.47 -10.26 6.28
CA ALA A 168 -9.23 -10.60 7.68
C ALA A 168 -9.30 -9.37 8.60
N GLY A 169 -8.84 -8.19 8.13
CA GLY A 169 -8.90 -6.94 8.86
C GLY A 169 -7.54 -6.30 9.15
N VAL A 170 -7.56 -5.31 10.02
CA VAL A 170 -6.37 -4.71 10.63
C VAL A 170 -5.95 -5.52 11.84
N PHE A 171 -4.64 -5.81 11.94
CA PHE A 171 -4.03 -6.41 13.13
C PHE A 171 -2.90 -5.52 13.61
N ARG A 172 -2.70 -5.48 14.94
CA ARG A 172 -1.60 -4.76 15.59
C ARG A 172 -0.78 -5.70 16.45
N THR A 173 0.51 -5.48 16.45
CA THR A 173 1.45 -5.98 17.46
C THR A 173 2.00 -4.81 18.27
N ASP A 174 2.31 -5.05 19.54
CA ASP A 174 3.01 -4.13 20.45
C ASP A 174 4.32 -4.76 20.98
N ASP A 175 4.74 -5.91 20.41
CA ASP A 175 5.88 -6.72 20.86
C ASP A 175 6.77 -7.20 19.70
N GLY A 176 6.77 -6.47 18.59
CA GLY A 176 7.63 -6.77 17.43
C GLY A 176 7.18 -7.99 16.62
N GLY A 177 5.90 -8.37 16.74
CA GLY A 177 5.31 -9.47 15.98
C GLY A 177 5.24 -10.80 16.73
N GLU A 178 5.55 -10.84 18.03
CA GLU A 178 5.39 -12.02 18.87
C GLU A 178 3.92 -12.36 19.11
N THR A 179 3.07 -11.33 19.19
CA THR A 179 1.61 -11.48 19.28
C THR A 179 0.88 -10.50 18.38
N TRP A 180 -0.30 -10.88 17.88
CA TRP A 180 -1.13 -10.07 17.02
C TRP A 180 -2.56 -10.00 17.54
N LEU A 181 -3.13 -8.80 17.56
CA LEU A 181 -4.51 -8.56 17.99
C LEU A 181 -5.28 -7.86 16.87
N PRO A 182 -6.51 -8.30 16.55
CA PRO A 182 -7.37 -7.59 15.61
C PRO A 182 -7.72 -6.20 16.16
N ARG A 183 -7.90 -5.23 15.25
CA ARG A 183 -8.18 -3.82 15.55
C ARG A 183 -9.17 -3.27 14.53
N ASN A 184 -10.44 -3.69 14.62
CA ASN A 184 -11.45 -3.36 13.62
C ASN A 184 -12.74 -2.78 14.21
N LYS A 185 -12.76 -2.45 15.50
CA LYS A 185 -13.95 -1.92 16.17
C LYS A 185 -14.43 -0.62 15.51
N GLY A 186 -15.69 -0.62 15.04
CA GLY A 186 -16.32 0.53 14.39
C GLY A 186 -16.26 0.50 12.85
N THR A 187 -15.58 -0.49 12.25
CA THR A 187 -15.60 -0.67 10.79
C THR A 187 -16.80 -1.50 10.34
N LEU A 188 -17.49 -1.03 9.32
CA LEU A 188 -18.66 -1.70 8.73
C LEU A 188 -18.22 -2.80 7.75
N ALA A 189 -18.96 -3.91 7.75
CA ALA A 189 -18.91 -4.97 6.74
C ALA A 189 -20.35 -5.29 6.29
N ASP A 190 -20.88 -4.51 5.34
CA ASP A 190 -22.25 -4.65 4.86
C ASP A 190 -22.53 -5.99 4.15
N PHE A 191 -21.47 -6.66 3.72
CA PHE A 191 -21.48 -8.02 3.19
C PHE A 191 -21.57 -9.13 4.27
N MET A 192 -21.62 -8.75 5.56
CA MET A 192 -21.82 -9.64 6.71
C MET A 192 -23.10 -9.23 7.49
N PRO A 193 -24.28 -9.51 6.96
CA PRO A 193 -25.53 -8.96 7.49
C PRO A 193 -25.86 -9.40 8.93
N ASP A 194 -25.39 -10.58 9.34
CA ASP A 194 -25.62 -11.11 10.69
C ASP A 194 -24.72 -10.46 11.76
N ASP A 195 -23.59 -9.89 11.35
CA ASP A 195 -22.66 -9.14 12.20
C ASP A 195 -22.04 -8.01 11.36
N PRO A 196 -22.69 -6.85 11.25
CA PRO A 196 -22.23 -5.78 10.37
C PRO A 196 -20.99 -5.01 10.87
N TYR A 197 -20.54 -5.25 12.10
CA TYR A 197 -19.35 -4.63 12.68
C TYR A 197 -18.40 -5.67 13.29
N PRO A 198 -17.99 -6.69 12.51
CA PRO A 198 -17.20 -7.79 13.04
C PRO A 198 -15.76 -7.34 13.31
N GLU A 199 -15.17 -7.92 14.37
CA GLU A 199 -13.75 -7.73 14.66
C GLU A 199 -12.85 -8.51 13.71
N LEU A 200 -13.36 -9.54 13.04
CA LEU A 200 -12.66 -10.36 12.04
C LEU A 200 -13.45 -10.41 10.74
N GLY A 201 -12.73 -10.50 9.62
CA GLY A 201 -13.34 -10.59 8.31
C GLY A 201 -13.52 -9.24 7.60
N GLN A 202 -13.00 -8.17 8.17
CA GLN A 202 -12.98 -6.85 7.54
C GLN A 202 -12.13 -6.86 6.26
N CYS A 203 -12.62 -6.22 5.21
CA CYS A 203 -11.91 -6.14 3.93
C CYS A 203 -11.15 -4.81 3.82
N VAL A 204 -9.96 -4.78 4.39
CA VAL A 204 -9.04 -3.63 4.27
C VAL A 204 -8.51 -3.55 2.84
N HIS A 205 -8.51 -2.37 2.26
CA HIS A 205 -7.93 -2.10 0.94
C HIS A 205 -6.59 -1.37 1.03
N LYS A 206 -6.44 -0.43 1.96
CA LYS A 206 -5.18 0.25 2.27
C LYS A 206 -5.20 0.72 3.72
N LEU A 207 -4.05 0.60 4.40
CA LEU A 207 -3.83 1.09 5.76
C LEU A 207 -2.55 1.92 5.79
N ARG A 208 -2.58 3.05 6.49
CA ARG A 208 -1.42 3.92 6.72
C ARG A 208 -1.45 4.51 8.13
N ALA A 209 -0.31 4.50 8.84
CA ALA A 209 -0.08 5.32 10.01
C ALA A 209 0.49 6.68 9.58
N HIS A 210 0.14 7.74 10.30
CA HIS A 210 0.70 9.05 10.04
C HIS A 210 2.07 9.22 10.71
N PRO A 211 3.15 9.54 9.98
CA PRO A 211 4.50 9.57 10.54
C PRO A 211 4.70 10.64 11.61
N GLY A 212 4.01 11.78 11.51
CA GLY A 212 4.12 12.91 12.46
C GLY A 212 3.11 12.87 13.61
N ARG A 213 2.19 11.89 13.66
CA ARG A 213 1.18 11.77 14.72
C ARG A 213 0.98 10.32 15.15
N PRO A 214 1.74 9.84 16.13
CA PRO A 214 1.62 8.47 16.64
C PRO A 214 0.18 8.14 17.05
N GLY A 215 -0.27 6.94 16.71
CA GLY A 215 -1.64 6.49 16.96
C GLY A 215 -2.69 6.99 15.96
N ARG A 216 -2.37 7.96 15.07
CA ARG A 216 -3.27 8.31 13.98
C ARG A 216 -3.07 7.36 12.82
N LEU A 217 -4.15 6.66 12.47
CA LEU A 217 -4.24 5.73 11.35
C LEU A 217 -5.37 6.13 10.42
N TRP A 218 -5.17 5.84 9.14
CA TRP A 218 -6.19 5.95 8.12
C TRP A 218 -6.32 4.63 7.37
N GLN A 219 -7.53 4.26 7.00
CA GLN A 219 -7.76 3.14 6.11
C GLN A 219 -8.82 3.44 5.05
N GLN A 220 -8.54 3.00 3.83
CA GLN A 220 -9.55 2.71 2.85
C GLN A 220 -10.00 1.27 3.09
N ASN A 221 -11.26 1.09 3.36
CA ASN A 221 -11.89 -0.23 3.56
C ASN A 221 -12.90 -0.47 2.44
N HIS A 222 -13.39 -1.69 2.31
CA HIS A 222 -14.45 -2.05 1.38
C HIS A 222 -15.71 -1.20 1.57
N CYS A 223 -16.09 -0.95 2.82
CA CYS A 223 -17.32 -0.26 3.20
C CYS A 223 -17.11 1.17 3.70
N GLY A 224 -16.02 1.83 3.34
CA GLY A 224 -15.80 3.23 3.71
C GLY A 224 -14.34 3.65 3.83
N VAL A 225 -14.17 4.94 4.11
CA VAL A 225 -12.91 5.55 4.54
C VAL A 225 -12.97 5.76 6.03
N TYR A 226 -11.92 5.39 6.76
CA TYR A 226 -11.90 5.44 8.22
C TYR A 226 -10.63 6.06 8.74
N ARG A 227 -10.73 6.68 9.93
CA ARG A 227 -9.62 7.19 10.72
C ARG A 227 -9.70 6.62 12.14
N SER A 228 -8.55 6.35 12.73
CA SER A 228 -8.36 6.09 14.15
C SER A 228 -7.42 7.12 14.72
N ASP A 229 -7.67 7.56 15.96
CA ASP A 229 -6.79 8.45 16.72
C ASP A 229 -6.22 7.77 17.97
N ASP A 230 -6.48 6.48 18.14
CA ASP A 230 -6.16 5.69 19.34
C ASP A 230 -5.36 4.41 19.01
N GLY A 231 -4.62 4.42 17.89
CA GLY A 231 -3.81 3.27 17.49
C GLY A 231 -4.62 2.08 16.99
N GLY A 232 -5.80 2.32 16.44
CA GLY A 232 -6.67 1.30 15.88
C GLY A 232 -7.64 0.68 16.89
N GLU A 233 -7.68 1.15 18.16
CA GLU A 233 -8.65 0.64 19.15
C GLU A 233 -10.09 0.91 18.71
N SER A 234 -10.32 2.03 18.00
CA SER A 234 -11.62 2.36 17.41
C SER A 234 -11.44 3.14 16.09
N TRP A 235 -12.45 3.03 15.21
CA TRP A 235 -12.45 3.66 13.90
C TRP A 235 -13.69 4.53 13.69
N GLU A 236 -13.47 5.74 13.19
CA GLU A 236 -14.51 6.68 12.78
C GLU A 236 -14.67 6.62 11.26
N ARG A 237 -15.91 6.52 10.77
CA ARG A 237 -16.23 6.51 9.34
C ARG A 237 -16.35 7.92 8.78
N LEU A 238 -15.73 8.21 7.64
CA LEU A 238 -15.51 9.55 7.10
C LEU A 238 -16.05 9.78 5.67
N ASP A 239 -16.65 8.79 5.04
CA ASP A 239 -17.07 8.86 3.63
C ASP A 239 -18.42 9.56 3.39
N GLY A 240 -19.08 10.06 4.44
CA GLY A 240 -20.37 10.75 4.35
C GLY A 240 -20.35 12.20 3.89
N ASN A 241 -19.16 12.85 3.83
CA ASN A 241 -19.03 14.31 3.76
C ASN A 241 -18.39 14.78 2.44
N GLY A 242 -19.03 14.48 1.31
CA GLY A 242 -18.58 14.96 0.00
C GLY A 242 -17.93 13.89 -0.89
N LEU A 243 -17.68 12.68 -0.39
CA LEU A 243 -17.27 11.56 -1.23
C LEU A 243 -18.49 10.99 -1.99
N PRO A 244 -18.34 10.66 -3.28
CA PRO A 244 -19.40 10.07 -4.08
C PRO A 244 -19.64 8.59 -3.73
N SER A 245 -18.66 7.95 -3.09
CA SER A 245 -18.69 6.56 -2.64
C SER A 245 -17.64 6.37 -1.54
N GLY A 246 -17.89 5.46 -0.60
CA GLY A 246 -16.91 4.98 0.37
C GLY A 246 -15.99 3.88 -0.15
N PHE A 247 -16.28 3.32 -1.33
CA PHE A 247 -15.47 2.26 -1.92
C PHE A 247 -14.32 2.83 -2.74
N GLY A 248 -13.13 2.24 -2.62
CA GLY A 248 -11.92 2.59 -3.36
C GLY A 248 -10.72 1.79 -2.89
N PHE A 249 -9.55 2.07 -3.44
CA PHE A 249 -8.31 1.37 -3.06
C PHE A 249 -7.17 2.34 -2.71
N GLY A 250 -7.08 3.47 -3.41
CA GLY A 250 -6.01 4.45 -3.22
C GLY A 250 -6.20 5.27 -1.95
N LEU A 251 -5.14 5.39 -1.16
CA LEU A 251 -5.05 6.26 0.01
C LEU A 251 -3.63 6.79 0.13
N ALA A 252 -3.48 8.10 0.24
CA ALA A 252 -2.22 8.78 0.56
C ALA A 252 -2.43 9.79 1.69
N LEU A 253 -1.38 10.01 2.49
CA LEU A 253 -1.36 10.95 3.61
C LEU A 253 -0.28 12.01 3.38
N ASP A 254 -0.52 13.24 3.81
CA ASP A 254 0.51 14.26 3.91
C ASP A 254 1.36 14.01 5.15
N PRO A 255 2.65 13.73 5.03
CA PRO A 255 3.48 13.49 6.21
C PRO A 255 3.66 14.73 7.11
N ALA A 256 3.38 15.93 6.60
CA ALA A 256 3.47 17.19 7.33
C ALA A 256 2.15 17.60 8.00
N ASP A 257 1.00 17.12 7.48
CA ASP A 257 -0.33 17.48 8.01
C ASP A 257 -1.15 16.21 8.35
N PRO A 258 -1.30 15.87 9.64
CA PRO A 258 -2.03 14.69 10.06
C PRO A 258 -3.54 14.72 9.75
N ASP A 259 -4.08 15.88 9.42
CA ASP A 259 -5.48 16.06 9.07
C ASP A 259 -5.72 16.02 7.56
N ALA A 260 -4.63 15.88 6.75
CA ALA A 260 -4.70 15.80 5.31
C ALA A 260 -4.58 14.36 4.78
N ALA A 261 -5.52 14.00 3.90
CA ALA A 261 -5.54 12.71 3.22
C ALA A 261 -6.15 12.82 1.83
N TRP A 262 -5.78 11.88 0.94
CA TRP A 262 -6.30 11.76 -0.42
C TRP A 262 -6.82 10.35 -0.68
N VAL A 263 -7.96 10.26 -1.36
CA VAL A 263 -8.56 9.01 -1.79
C VAL A 263 -9.04 9.12 -3.24
N ILE A 264 -9.17 7.98 -3.90
CA ILE A 264 -9.71 7.87 -5.25
C ILE A 264 -10.88 6.88 -5.20
N PRO A 265 -12.13 7.37 -5.06
CA PRO A 265 -13.31 6.53 -5.00
C PRO A 265 -13.63 5.85 -6.34
N GLU A 266 -14.17 4.64 -6.25
CA GLU A 266 -14.86 3.90 -7.32
C GLU A 266 -16.33 3.76 -6.93
N ILE A 267 -17.21 3.39 -7.88
CA ILE A 267 -18.67 3.30 -7.61
C ILE A 267 -18.95 2.24 -6.55
N GLY A 268 -18.32 1.08 -6.64
CA GLY A 268 -18.50 -0.02 -5.68
C GLY A 268 -17.77 -1.30 -6.10
N ALA A 269 -17.91 -2.32 -5.29
CA ALA A 269 -17.22 -3.60 -5.47
C ALA A 269 -17.54 -4.31 -6.79
N GLU A 270 -18.79 -4.22 -7.24
CA GLU A 270 -19.26 -4.82 -8.49
C GLU A 270 -18.97 -3.93 -9.70
N ASN A 271 -18.91 -2.61 -9.49
CA ASN A 271 -18.72 -1.61 -10.54
C ASN A 271 -17.44 -0.82 -10.27
N ARG A 272 -16.29 -1.46 -10.51
CA ARG A 272 -14.96 -0.87 -10.26
C ARG A 272 -14.58 0.14 -11.33
N VAL A 273 -15.32 1.22 -11.38
CA VAL A 273 -15.13 2.34 -12.30
C VAL A 273 -15.27 3.65 -11.53
N THR A 274 -14.68 4.70 -12.07
CA THR A 274 -14.77 6.05 -11.51
C THR A 274 -16.21 6.59 -11.51
N PRO A 275 -16.64 7.28 -10.45
CA PRO A 275 -17.96 7.91 -10.41
C PRO A 275 -18.16 8.86 -11.59
N ASN A 276 -19.31 8.74 -12.27
CA ASN A 276 -19.70 9.56 -13.43
C ASN A 276 -18.68 9.53 -14.60
N GLY A 277 -17.83 8.48 -14.69
CA GLY A 277 -16.79 8.38 -15.71
C GLY A 277 -15.69 9.42 -15.62
N ARG A 278 -15.49 10.02 -14.45
CA ARG A 278 -14.48 11.06 -14.20
C ARG A 278 -13.48 10.59 -13.18
N LEU A 279 -12.22 10.54 -13.59
CA LEU A 279 -11.12 10.26 -12.65
C LEU A 279 -10.88 11.51 -11.82
N GLY A 280 -11.14 11.40 -10.53
CA GLY A 280 -10.97 12.48 -9.56
C GLY A 280 -10.28 11.99 -8.29
N VAL A 281 -9.41 12.83 -7.76
CA VAL A 281 -8.83 12.66 -6.43
C VAL A 281 -9.62 13.51 -5.45
N TYR A 282 -10.05 12.92 -4.36
CA TYR A 282 -10.70 13.64 -3.28
C TYR A 282 -9.70 13.83 -2.14
N HIS A 283 -9.62 15.05 -1.64
CA HIS A 283 -8.72 15.39 -0.54
C HIS A 283 -9.45 16.06 0.61
N THR A 284 -8.93 15.89 1.81
CA THR A 284 -9.35 16.55 3.04
C THR A 284 -8.15 17.23 3.69
N HIS A 285 -8.39 18.34 4.42
CA HIS A 285 -7.46 19.03 5.33
C HIS A 285 -8.08 19.24 6.71
N ASP A 286 -9.21 18.61 6.99
CA ASP A 286 -9.97 18.73 8.22
C ASP A 286 -10.28 17.36 8.84
N ALA A 287 -9.33 16.45 8.67
CA ALA A 287 -9.37 15.10 9.22
C ALA A 287 -10.58 14.26 8.73
N GLY A 288 -11.06 14.51 7.49
CA GLY A 288 -12.17 13.80 6.87
C GLY A 288 -13.54 14.39 7.18
N SER A 289 -13.62 15.56 7.82
CA SER A 289 -14.89 16.26 8.08
C SER A 289 -15.51 16.80 6.78
N SER A 290 -14.69 17.11 5.78
CA SER A 290 -15.12 17.43 4.42
C SER A 290 -14.12 16.93 3.36
N TRP A 291 -14.62 16.68 2.14
CA TRP A 291 -13.81 16.24 1.02
C TRP A 291 -14.02 17.14 -0.20
N GLN A 292 -12.92 17.51 -0.85
CA GLN A 292 -12.90 18.36 -2.03
C GLN A 292 -12.38 17.57 -3.22
N LEU A 293 -13.03 17.73 -4.38
CA LEU A 293 -12.68 17.04 -5.62
C LEU A 293 -11.61 17.83 -6.39
N ILE A 294 -10.56 17.14 -6.81
CA ILE A 294 -9.64 17.56 -7.87
C ILE A 294 -9.94 16.70 -9.09
N ASN A 295 -10.46 17.30 -10.15
CA ASN A 295 -10.66 16.60 -11.42
C ASN A 295 -9.32 16.36 -12.11
N VAL A 296 -9.05 15.12 -12.52
CA VAL A 296 -7.79 14.74 -13.14
C VAL A 296 -7.94 14.56 -14.64
N ALA A 297 -8.89 13.76 -15.07
CA ALA A 297 -9.11 13.47 -16.48
C ALA A 297 -10.60 13.19 -16.80
N GLU A 298 -11.02 13.61 -17.98
CA GLU A 298 -12.36 13.40 -18.49
C GLU A 298 -12.36 13.03 -19.98
N PRO A 299 -13.16 12.05 -20.40
CA PRO A 299 -13.71 10.98 -19.59
C PRO A 299 -12.62 9.95 -19.22
N SER A 300 -12.70 9.33 -18.05
CA SER A 300 -11.81 8.25 -17.67
C SER A 300 -12.52 7.18 -16.87
N TRP A 301 -12.44 5.95 -17.32
CA TRP A 301 -13.00 4.75 -16.67
C TRP A 301 -11.89 3.92 -16.01
N ALA A 302 -10.86 4.59 -15.49
CA ALA A 302 -9.69 3.96 -14.91
C ALA A 302 -9.94 3.56 -13.46
N ALA A 303 -9.30 2.47 -13.04
CA ALA A 303 -9.18 2.07 -11.65
C ALA A 303 -7.76 2.35 -11.13
N VAL A 304 -7.65 2.74 -9.86
CA VAL A 304 -6.38 2.92 -9.14
C VAL A 304 -6.30 1.88 -8.04
N LEU A 305 -5.24 1.08 -8.04
CA LEU A 305 -5.07 -0.01 -7.08
C LEU A 305 -4.47 0.47 -5.75
N ARG A 306 -4.57 -0.39 -4.73
CA ARG A 306 -4.17 -0.11 -3.32
C ARG A 306 -2.74 0.37 -3.12
N GLN A 307 -1.80 -0.07 -3.96
CA GLN A 307 -0.40 0.38 -3.89
C GLN A 307 -0.07 1.45 -4.93
N ALA A 308 -1.02 1.81 -5.81
CA ALA A 308 -0.78 2.71 -6.93
C ALA A 308 -0.99 4.20 -6.59
N MET A 309 -0.82 4.57 -5.33
CA MET A 309 -0.91 5.96 -4.86
C MET A 309 0.17 6.24 -3.81
N ALA A 310 0.88 7.36 -3.98
CA ALA A 310 1.95 7.82 -3.11
C ALA A 310 1.88 9.33 -2.87
N TYR A 311 2.64 9.80 -1.89
CA TYR A 311 2.79 11.22 -1.56
C TYR A 311 4.26 11.53 -1.23
N ASP A 312 4.72 12.71 -1.58
CA ASP A 312 5.95 13.34 -1.08
C ASP A 312 5.65 14.75 -0.55
N GLU A 313 6.66 15.54 -0.22
CA GLU A 313 6.51 16.90 0.29
C GLU A 313 5.85 17.89 -0.70
N LEU A 314 5.69 17.52 -1.98
CA LEU A 314 5.13 18.40 -3.01
C LEU A 314 3.72 18.01 -3.43
N GLY A 315 3.29 16.76 -3.21
CA GLY A 315 1.95 16.33 -3.57
C GLY A 315 1.77 14.84 -3.80
N VAL A 316 0.66 14.51 -4.43
CA VAL A 316 0.19 13.14 -4.65
C VAL A 316 0.55 12.66 -6.05
N TYR A 317 0.90 11.39 -6.13
CA TYR A 317 1.17 10.65 -7.37
C TYR A 317 0.32 9.40 -7.40
N PHE A 318 -0.23 9.07 -8.56
CA PHE A 318 -0.94 7.80 -8.68
C PHE A 318 -0.89 7.23 -10.11
N GLY A 319 -1.03 5.92 -10.19
CA GLY A 319 -1.04 5.18 -11.44
C GLY A 319 -2.34 4.43 -11.66
N THR A 320 -2.74 4.24 -12.91
CA THR A 320 -3.99 3.60 -13.29
C THR A 320 -3.78 2.24 -13.92
N GLN A 321 -4.80 1.38 -13.86
CA GLN A 321 -4.81 0.12 -14.61
C GLN A 321 -4.83 0.30 -16.13
N SER A 322 -5.12 1.51 -16.61
CA SER A 322 -5.05 1.87 -18.02
C SER A 322 -3.64 2.31 -18.47
N GLY A 323 -2.65 2.29 -17.56
CA GLY A 323 -1.25 2.59 -17.88
C GLY A 323 -0.91 4.08 -17.93
N PHE A 324 -1.64 4.92 -17.20
CA PHE A 324 -1.31 6.33 -16.98
C PHE A 324 -0.76 6.54 -15.58
N VAL A 325 0.16 7.49 -15.45
CA VAL A 325 0.64 8.01 -14.17
C VAL A 325 0.41 9.51 -14.12
N TYR A 326 -0.12 9.98 -13.01
CA TYR A 326 -0.42 11.39 -12.78
C TYR A 326 0.34 11.92 -11.57
N SER A 327 0.73 13.18 -11.64
CA SER A 327 1.27 14.00 -10.57
C SER A 327 0.28 15.11 -10.23
N LEU A 328 -0.01 15.29 -8.96
CA LEU A 328 -0.77 16.40 -8.40
C LEU A 328 0.13 17.23 -7.46
N ALA A 329 1.34 17.52 -7.92
CA ALA A 329 2.29 18.32 -7.16
C ALA A 329 1.95 19.81 -7.27
N ARG A 330 2.10 20.54 -6.15
CA ARG A 330 1.87 22.00 -6.08
C ARG A 330 0.48 22.44 -6.57
N GLY A 331 -0.52 21.55 -6.51
CA GLY A 331 -1.89 21.84 -6.94
C GLY A 331 -2.11 21.78 -8.47
N GLU A 332 -1.11 21.41 -9.25
CA GLU A 332 -1.21 21.20 -10.69
C GLU A 332 -1.36 19.73 -11.03
N VAL A 333 -2.23 19.42 -12.00
CA VAL A 333 -2.41 18.06 -12.53
C VAL A 333 -1.53 17.90 -13.75
N VAL A 334 -0.56 17.01 -13.68
CA VAL A 334 0.36 16.68 -14.76
C VAL A 334 0.26 15.20 -15.11
N GLU A 335 0.13 14.86 -16.38
CA GLU A 335 0.29 13.48 -16.84
C GLU A 335 1.80 13.18 -16.92
N ALA A 336 2.28 12.40 -15.95
CA ALA A 336 3.70 12.07 -15.81
C ALA A 336 4.15 10.95 -16.79
N ALA A 337 3.25 9.99 -17.09
CA ALA A 337 3.50 8.93 -18.08
C ALA A 337 2.20 8.37 -18.64
N ARG A 338 2.29 7.77 -19.84
CA ARG A 338 1.20 7.08 -20.52
C ARG A 338 1.69 5.82 -21.24
N HIS A 339 0.74 4.98 -21.66
CA HIS A 339 1.01 3.75 -22.42
C HIS A 339 1.88 2.73 -21.69
N LEU A 340 1.95 2.81 -20.36
CA LEU A 340 2.57 1.78 -19.54
C LEU A 340 1.68 0.52 -19.49
N PRO A 341 2.25 -0.65 -19.15
CA PRO A 341 1.42 -1.76 -18.71
C PRO A 341 0.56 -1.36 -17.49
N PRO A 342 -0.53 -2.11 -17.18
CA PRO A 342 -1.36 -1.79 -16.01
C PRO A 342 -0.51 -1.52 -14.76
N VAL A 343 -0.67 -0.33 -14.18
CA VAL A 343 0.08 0.10 -12.99
C VAL A 343 -0.50 -0.59 -11.75
N LEU A 344 0.37 -1.17 -10.95
CA LEU A 344 0.05 -1.88 -9.71
C LEU A 344 0.46 -1.11 -8.47
N SER A 345 1.57 -0.37 -8.56
CA SER A 345 2.10 0.44 -7.46
C SER A 345 2.77 1.72 -7.97
N VAL A 346 2.75 2.74 -7.12
CA VAL A 346 3.54 3.97 -7.24
C VAL A 346 4.15 4.25 -5.88
N ALA A 347 5.44 4.55 -5.83
CA ALA A 347 6.12 5.04 -4.64
C ALA A 347 7.00 6.24 -5.04
N ALA A 348 7.09 7.22 -4.15
CA ALA A 348 8.00 8.35 -4.31
C ALA A 348 9.24 8.12 -3.46
N GLY A 349 10.41 8.46 -3.99
CA GLY A 349 11.68 8.38 -3.27
C GLY A 349 12.69 9.39 -3.79
N THR A 350 13.71 9.65 -3.00
CA THR A 350 14.76 10.61 -3.35
C THR A 350 16.11 9.91 -3.38
N TRP A 351 16.82 10.05 -4.49
CA TRP A 351 18.20 9.54 -4.61
C TRP A 351 19.15 10.40 -3.78
N HIS A 352 19.94 9.77 -2.94
CA HIS A 352 21.04 10.39 -2.18
C HIS A 352 22.34 10.38 -2.98
#